data_993ed636a5ba05006572be5dfb7e7d22
#
_entry.id   993ed636a5ba05006572be5dfb7e7d22
#
_cell.length_a   1.000
_cell.length_b   1.000
_cell.length_c   1.000
_cell.angle_alpha   90.00
_cell.angle_beta   90.00
_cell.angle_gamma   90.00
#
_symmetry.space_group_name_H-M   'P 1'
#
loop_
_entity.id
_entity.type
_entity.pdbx_description
1 polymer ?
#
loop_
_entity_poly.entity_id
_entity_poly.type
_entity_poly.pdbx_seq_one_letter_code
_entity_poly.pdbx_strand_id
1 'polypeptide(L)'
;GDFQDRRPRELSGGMRQRVAIVRALIHDPTLLMMDEPFGALDALTREQMRIDLEKLWLRQRHTLIFVTHGISEAVALADRVVVMTPRPGRIEKIIPIALERPRNQAVVGSARFTEYCDEITECFMRNGVIRY
;
A
#
# COMPACT_ATOMS: atom_id res chain seq x y z
N GLY A 1 -18.23 6.20 -26.71
CA GLY A 1 -17.19 6.18 -27.11
C GLY A 1 -15.81 6.27 -26.51
N ASP A 2 -15.65 6.76 -25.31
CA ASP A 2 -14.33 7.02 -24.75
C ASP A 2 -13.52 5.74 -24.51
N PHE A 3 -14.19 4.60 -24.34
CA PHE A 3 -13.51 3.33 -24.15
C PHE A 3 -12.75 2.86 -25.38
N GLN A 4 -13.16 3.29 -26.57
CA GLN A 4 -12.48 2.90 -27.80
C GLN A 4 -11.15 3.62 -28.00
N ASP A 5 -10.99 4.79 -27.39
CA ASP A 5 -9.79 5.61 -27.50
C ASP A 5 -8.74 5.30 -26.43
N ARG A 6 -9.11 4.51 -25.40
CA ARG A 6 -8.18 4.12 -24.35
C ARG A 6 -7.40 2.90 -24.76
N ARG A 7 -6.11 2.92 -24.48
CA ARG A 7 -5.24 1.80 -24.74
C ARG A 7 -5.69 0.58 -23.90
N PRO A 8 -5.92 -0.59 -24.51
CA PRO A 8 -6.35 -1.78 -23.77
C PRO A 8 -5.45 -2.15 -22.59
N ARG A 9 -4.15 -1.82 -22.65
CA ARG A 9 -3.21 -2.10 -21.57
C ARG A 9 -3.49 -1.30 -20.31
N GLU A 10 -3.87 -0.03 -20.45
CA GLU A 10 -4.15 0.84 -19.30
C GLU A 10 -5.41 0.40 -18.55
N LEU A 11 -6.46 0.05 -19.30
CA LEU A 11 -7.68 -0.45 -18.72
C LEU A 11 -7.48 -1.85 -18.11
N SER A 12 -6.78 -2.74 -18.81
CA SER A 12 -6.63 -4.13 -18.37
C SER A 12 -5.73 -4.30 -17.16
N GLY A 13 -4.72 -3.42 -16.97
CA GLY A 13 -3.81 -3.49 -15.81
C GLY A 13 -4.53 -3.27 -14.50
N GLY A 14 -5.28 -2.16 -14.39
CA GLY A 14 -6.07 -1.85 -13.20
C GLY A 14 -7.18 -2.86 -12.96
N MET A 15 -7.88 -3.26 -14.03
CA MET A 15 -8.96 -4.25 -13.94
C MET A 15 -8.45 -5.61 -13.50
N ARG A 16 -7.32 -6.06 -14.03
CA ARG A 16 -6.70 -7.34 -13.63
C ARG A 16 -6.32 -7.33 -12.16
N GLN A 17 -5.73 -6.24 -11.71
CA GLN A 17 -5.31 -6.10 -10.32
C GLN A 17 -6.52 -6.10 -9.39
N ARG A 18 -7.57 -5.38 -9.76
CA ARG A 18 -8.82 -5.34 -9.02
C ARG A 18 -9.47 -6.72 -8.91
N VAL A 19 -9.55 -7.44 -10.04
CA VAL A 19 -10.08 -8.80 -10.07
C VAL A 19 -9.23 -9.74 -9.22
N ALA A 20 -7.91 -9.64 -9.30
CA ALA A 20 -7.01 -10.46 -8.51
C ALA A 20 -7.21 -10.26 -7.00
N ILE A 21 -7.36 -9.00 -6.56
CA ILE A 21 -7.60 -8.66 -5.15
C ILE A 21 -8.96 -9.20 -4.70
N VAL A 22 -10.02 -8.94 -5.44
CA VAL A 22 -11.37 -9.42 -5.13
C VAL A 22 -11.40 -10.95 -5.06
N ARG A 23 -10.77 -11.61 -6.02
CA ARG A 23 -10.71 -13.07 -6.08
C ARG A 23 -9.99 -13.65 -4.86
N ALA A 24 -8.87 -13.03 -4.46
CA ALA A 24 -8.13 -13.45 -3.28
C ALA A 24 -8.97 -13.29 -2.01
N LEU A 25 -9.72 -12.20 -1.88
CA LEU A 25 -10.53 -11.92 -0.70
C LEU A 25 -11.82 -12.75 -0.63
N ILE A 26 -12.39 -13.12 -1.78
CA ILE A 26 -13.62 -13.96 -1.83
C ILE A 26 -13.41 -15.32 -1.17
N HIS A 27 -12.21 -15.88 -1.26
CA HIS A 27 -11.89 -17.17 -0.65
C HIS A 27 -11.73 -17.11 0.86
N ASP A 28 -11.88 -15.93 1.47
CA ASP A 28 -11.81 -15.70 2.92
C ASP A 28 -10.55 -16.33 3.56
N PRO A 29 -9.35 -16.00 3.07
CA PRO A 29 -8.12 -16.57 3.62
C PRO A 29 -7.84 -16.00 5.02
N THR A 30 -7.26 -16.82 5.90
CA THR A 30 -6.81 -16.33 7.21
C THR A 30 -5.60 -15.41 7.09
N LEU A 31 -4.78 -15.65 6.08
CA LEU A 31 -3.60 -14.85 5.78
C LEU A 31 -3.50 -14.63 4.27
N LEU A 32 -3.33 -13.38 3.87
CA LEU A 32 -3.12 -13.00 2.48
C LEU A 32 -1.83 -12.21 2.36
N MET A 33 -0.97 -12.61 1.43
CA MET A 33 0.26 -11.88 1.14
C MET A 33 0.19 -11.25 -0.24
N MET A 34 0.51 -9.98 -0.32
CA MET A 34 0.60 -9.22 -1.57
C MET A 34 1.99 -8.62 -1.69
N ASP A 35 2.68 -8.90 -2.79
CA ASP A 35 4.03 -8.41 -3.06
C ASP A 35 3.97 -7.34 -4.16
N GLU A 36 4.14 -6.10 -3.77
CA GLU A 36 4.11 -4.92 -4.64
C GLU A 36 2.94 -4.93 -5.65
N PRO A 37 1.70 -5.11 -5.16
CA PRO A 37 0.57 -5.36 -6.07
C PRO A 37 0.24 -4.16 -6.95
N PHE A 38 0.68 -2.96 -6.59
CA PHE A 38 0.36 -1.72 -7.32
C PHE A 38 1.56 -1.16 -8.08
N GLY A 39 2.70 -1.86 -8.09
CA GLY A 39 3.96 -1.35 -8.64
C GLY A 39 3.92 -0.96 -10.11
N ALA A 40 3.10 -1.65 -10.92
CA ALA A 40 3.01 -1.41 -12.36
C ALA A 40 1.91 -0.40 -12.75
N LEU A 41 1.18 0.14 -11.77
CA LEU A 41 0.06 1.04 -12.03
C LEU A 41 0.50 2.50 -12.03
N ASP A 42 -0.22 3.34 -12.78
CA ASP A 42 -0.02 4.79 -12.73
C ASP A 42 -0.48 5.36 -11.37
N ALA A 43 -0.15 6.62 -11.10
CA ALA A 43 -0.37 7.24 -9.79
C ALA A 43 -1.86 7.29 -9.40
N LEU A 44 -2.74 7.64 -10.34
CA LEU A 44 -4.17 7.75 -10.05
C LEU A 44 -4.81 6.39 -9.84
N THR A 45 -4.46 5.42 -10.67
CA THR A 45 -4.96 4.05 -10.55
C THR A 45 -4.47 3.42 -9.25
N ARG A 46 -3.22 3.66 -8.89
CA ARG A 46 -2.63 3.18 -7.63
C ARG A 46 -3.40 3.74 -6.43
N GLU A 47 -3.69 5.02 -6.44
CA GLU A 47 -4.43 5.66 -5.35
C GLU A 47 -5.85 5.08 -5.23
N GLN A 48 -6.53 4.88 -6.35
CA GLN A 48 -7.85 4.26 -6.35
C GLN A 48 -7.81 2.83 -5.83
N MET A 49 -6.82 2.06 -6.22
CA MET A 49 -6.64 0.68 -5.75
C MET A 49 -6.35 0.61 -4.26
N ARG A 50 -5.56 1.56 -3.75
CA ARG A 50 -5.31 1.67 -2.31
C ARG A 50 -6.61 1.88 -1.54
N ILE A 51 -7.43 2.81 -2.00
CA ILE A 51 -8.74 3.11 -1.38
C ILE A 51 -9.64 1.88 -1.44
N ASP A 52 -9.73 1.23 -2.59
CA ASP A 52 -10.58 0.05 -2.78
C ASP A 52 -10.13 -1.12 -1.90
N LEU A 53 -8.82 -1.32 -1.76
CA LEU A 53 -8.28 -2.37 -0.90
C LEU A 53 -8.63 -2.13 0.57
N GLU A 54 -8.51 -0.90 1.04
CA GLU A 54 -8.90 -0.58 2.42
C GLU A 54 -10.39 -0.85 2.65
N LYS A 55 -11.25 -0.44 1.72
CA LYS A 55 -12.69 -0.69 1.83
C LYS A 55 -13.00 -2.18 1.91
N LEU A 56 -12.37 -2.98 1.08
CA LEU A 56 -12.56 -4.43 1.09
C LEU A 56 -12.07 -5.03 2.40
N TRP A 57 -10.90 -4.62 2.86
CA TRP A 57 -10.33 -5.10 4.11
C TRP A 57 -11.20 -4.74 5.32
N LEU A 58 -11.76 -3.55 5.34
CA LEU A 58 -12.65 -3.11 6.43
C LEU A 58 -13.91 -3.97 6.55
N ARG A 59 -14.34 -4.59 5.45
CA ARG A 59 -15.51 -5.48 5.46
C ARG A 59 -15.20 -6.82 6.12
N GLN A 60 -14.00 -7.36 5.95
CA GLN A 60 -13.65 -8.71 6.39
C GLN A 60 -12.32 -8.82 7.11
N ARG A 61 -11.66 -7.80 7.42
CA ARG A 61 -10.44 -7.68 8.26
C ARG A 61 -9.54 -8.93 8.33
N HIS A 62 -9.09 -9.41 7.17
CA HIS A 62 -8.10 -10.49 7.10
C HIS A 62 -6.74 -10.04 7.61
N THR A 63 -5.89 -11.00 8.00
CA THR A 63 -4.47 -10.68 8.17
C THR A 63 -3.85 -10.53 6.78
N LEU A 64 -3.37 -9.33 6.49
CA LEU A 64 -2.81 -8.98 5.21
C LEU A 64 -1.36 -8.52 5.38
N ILE A 65 -0.44 -9.19 4.67
CA ILE A 65 0.95 -8.75 4.56
C ILE A 65 1.11 -8.10 3.19
N PHE A 66 1.46 -6.82 3.21
CA PHE A 66 1.57 -6.01 2.01
C PHE A 66 3.01 -5.53 1.86
N VAL A 67 3.72 -6.04 0.85
CA VAL A 67 5.11 -5.66 0.58
C VAL A 67 5.13 -4.53 -0.44
N THR A 68 5.78 -3.44 -0.08
CA THR A 68 5.86 -2.25 -0.94
C THR A 68 7.14 -1.47 -0.69
N HIS A 69 7.59 -0.72 -1.69
CA HIS A 69 8.63 0.31 -1.56
C HIS A 69 8.04 1.71 -1.33
N GLY A 70 6.72 1.84 -1.40
CA GLY A 70 6.05 3.13 -1.21
C GLY A 70 5.83 3.45 0.25
N ILE A 71 6.51 4.46 0.78
CA ILE A 71 6.41 4.86 2.18
C ILE A 71 4.99 5.32 2.51
N SER A 72 4.45 6.26 1.74
CA SER A 72 3.09 6.78 1.98
C SER A 72 2.02 5.69 1.81
N GLU A 73 2.21 4.78 0.87
CA GLU A 73 1.32 3.64 0.66
C GLU A 73 1.29 2.71 1.87
N ALA A 74 2.46 2.41 2.43
CA ALA A 74 2.57 1.60 3.63
C ALA A 74 1.84 2.24 4.82
N VAL A 75 2.08 3.54 5.06
CA VAL A 75 1.43 4.27 6.16
C VAL A 75 -0.07 4.37 5.95
N ALA A 76 -0.52 4.56 4.71
CA ALA A 76 -1.95 4.67 4.40
C ALA A 76 -2.71 3.37 4.60
N LEU A 77 -2.07 2.21 4.43
CA LEU A 77 -2.75 0.92 4.48
C LEU A 77 -2.56 0.16 5.80
N ALA A 78 -1.39 0.27 6.43
CA ALA A 78 -0.99 -0.67 7.47
C ALA A 78 -1.51 -0.32 8.86
N ASP A 79 -1.75 -1.35 9.67
CA ASP A 79 -1.85 -1.20 11.12
C ASP A 79 -0.46 -1.12 11.75
N ARG A 80 0.50 -1.82 11.16
CA ARG A 80 1.91 -1.80 11.55
C ARG A 80 2.78 -1.82 10.31
N VAL A 81 3.80 -0.99 10.30
CA VAL A 81 4.81 -0.99 9.24
C VAL A 81 6.07 -1.65 9.77
N VAL A 82 6.54 -2.67 9.06
CA VAL A 82 7.79 -3.35 9.36
C VAL A 82 8.84 -2.82 8.38
N VAL A 83 9.83 -2.09 8.92
CA VAL A 83 10.91 -1.53 8.11
C VAL A 83 12.06 -2.51 8.07
N MET A 84 12.46 -2.90 6.86
CA MET A 84 13.53 -3.86 6.63
C MET A 84 14.80 -3.16 6.17
N THR A 85 15.95 -3.69 6.57
CA THR A 85 17.24 -3.21 6.07
C THR A 85 17.55 -3.80 4.70
N PRO A 86 18.46 -3.16 3.91
CA PRO A 86 19.04 -3.80 2.74
C PRO A 86 19.78 -5.09 3.12
N ARG A 87 20.26 -5.82 2.14
CA ARG A 87 20.97 -7.10 2.35
C ARG A 87 22.11 -7.00 3.36
N PRO A 88 22.22 -7.94 4.33
CA PRO A 88 21.23 -8.99 4.62
C PRO A 88 19.96 -8.41 5.27
N GLY A 89 18.80 -8.83 4.79
CA GLY A 89 17.53 -8.30 5.26
C GLY A 89 17.29 -8.59 6.74
N ARG A 90 17.08 -7.53 7.52
CA ARG A 90 16.73 -7.60 8.94
C ARG A 90 15.59 -6.64 9.21
N ILE A 91 14.81 -6.94 10.22
CA ILE A 91 13.83 -5.98 10.72
C ILE A 91 14.59 -4.89 11.49
N GLU A 92 14.50 -3.67 11.01
CA GLU A 92 15.10 -2.53 11.72
C GLU A 92 14.14 -1.94 12.74
N LYS A 93 12.87 -1.81 12.36
CA LYS A 93 11.87 -1.15 13.20
C LYS A 93 10.49 -1.65 12.87
N ILE A 94 9.63 -1.74 13.88
CA ILE A 94 8.20 -2.00 13.73
C ILE A 94 7.48 -0.77 14.25
N ILE A 95 6.71 -0.12 13.38
CA ILE A 95 6.03 1.14 13.68
C ILE A 95 4.52 0.89 13.69
N PRO A 96 3.86 0.93 14.85
CA PRO A 96 2.40 0.92 14.91
C PRO A 96 1.85 2.21 14.32
N ILE A 97 0.88 2.09 13.44
CA ILE A 97 0.25 3.23 12.78
C ILE A 97 -1.09 3.52 13.44
N ALA A 98 -1.09 4.47 14.36
CA ALA A 98 -2.28 4.86 15.11
C ALA A 98 -3.02 6.00 14.40
N LEU A 99 -3.55 5.69 13.21
CA LEU A 99 -4.38 6.60 12.42
C LEU A 99 -5.78 6.03 12.31
N GLU A 100 -6.78 6.91 12.31
CA GLU A 100 -8.17 6.53 12.15
C GLU A 100 -8.43 5.88 10.79
N ARG A 101 -9.40 4.98 10.74
CA ARG A 101 -9.90 4.40 9.50
C ARG A 101 -11.33 4.87 9.24
N PRO A 102 -11.75 5.05 8.00
CA PRO A 102 -10.95 4.91 6.78
C PRO A 102 -9.91 6.03 6.67
N ARG A 103 -8.75 5.70 6.12
CA ARG A 103 -7.67 6.67 5.92
C ARG A 103 -7.91 7.45 4.64
N ASN A 104 -8.82 8.39 4.74
CA ASN A 104 -9.25 9.27 3.65
C ASN A 104 -8.24 10.40 3.44
N GLN A 105 -8.58 11.33 2.56
CA GLN A 105 -7.70 12.43 2.21
C GLN A 105 -7.35 13.31 3.42
N ALA A 106 -8.28 13.51 4.36
CA ALA A 106 -8.03 14.29 5.57
C ALA A 106 -6.97 13.61 6.46
N VAL A 107 -7.03 12.29 6.59
CA VAL A 107 -6.04 11.52 7.36
C VAL A 107 -4.69 11.52 6.65
N VAL A 108 -4.66 11.26 5.35
CA VAL A 108 -3.44 11.25 4.56
C VAL A 108 -2.77 12.63 4.50
N GLY A 109 -3.55 13.70 4.55
CA GLY A 109 -3.03 15.06 4.59
C GLY A 109 -2.68 15.57 5.99
N SER A 110 -2.83 14.75 7.04
CA SER A 110 -2.57 15.18 8.40
C SER A 110 -1.08 15.25 8.74
N ALA A 111 -0.75 16.06 9.73
CA ALA A 111 0.62 16.16 10.24
C ALA A 111 1.11 14.82 10.80
N ARG A 112 0.24 14.08 11.46
CA ARG A 112 0.59 12.79 12.03
C ARG A 112 0.94 11.75 10.97
N PHE A 113 0.26 11.76 9.84
CA PHE A 113 0.61 10.91 8.71
C PHE A 113 2.02 11.23 8.20
N THR A 114 2.35 12.51 8.05
CA THR A 114 3.67 12.95 7.63
C THR A 114 4.76 12.54 8.61
N GLU A 115 4.49 12.62 9.91
CA GLU A 115 5.42 12.18 10.94
C GLU A 115 5.79 10.70 10.80
N TYR A 116 4.81 9.83 10.52
CA TYR A 116 5.07 8.42 10.27
C TYR A 116 5.92 8.22 9.01
N CYS A 117 5.61 8.94 7.93
CA CYS A 117 6.40 8.87 6.70
C CYS A 117 7.84 9.32 6.92
N ASP A 118 8.04 10.38 7.69
CA ASP A 118 9.37 10.90 8.02
C ASP A 118 10.19 9.89 8.84
N GLU A 119 9.55 9.22 9.77
CA GLU A 119 10.21 8.20 10.59
C GLU A 119 10.72 7.04 9.73
N ILE A 120 9.94 6.59 8.76
CA ILE A 120 10.37 5.54 7.82
C ILE A 120 11.48 6.07 6.91
N THR A 121 11.35 7.29 6.42
CA THR A 121 12.34 7.93 5.57
C THR A 121 13.68 8.01 6.27
N GLU A 122 13.70 8.37 7.55
CA GLU A 122 14.92 8.40 8.36
C GLU A 122 15.58 7.02 8.45
N CYS A 123 14.80 5.96 8.60
CA CYS A 123 15.33 4.59 8.58
C CYS A 123 16.03 4.30 7.25
N PHE A 124 15.42 4.68 6.13
CA PHE A 124 15.99 4.48 4.81
C PHE A 124 17.27 5.31 4.59
N MET A 125 17.31 6.52 5.14
CA MET A 125 18.50 7.36 5.07
C MET A 125 19.66 6.77 5.88
N ARG A 126 19.40 6.29 7.08
CA ARG A 126 20.42 5.64 7.91
C ARG A 126 21.03 4.40 7.25
N ASN A 127 20.24 3.68 6.47
CA ASN A 127 20.67 2.47 5.77
C ASN A 127 21.17 2.71 4.35
N GLY A 128 21.28 3.98 3.93
CA GLY A 128 21.78 4.33 2.61
C GLY A 128 20.85 3.99 1.47
N VAL A 129 19.57 3.71 1.75
CA VAL A 129 18.56 3.45 0.72
C VAL A 129 18.19 4.75 0.01
N ILE A 130 18.07 5.83 0.78
CA ILE A 130 17.86 7.18 0.27
C ILE A 130 19.09 8.01 0.61
N ARG A 131 19.63 8.74 -0.37
CA ARG A 131 20.80 9.60 -0.21
C ARG A 131 20.52 10.97 -0.81
N TYR A 132 20.98 12.01 -0.16
CA TYR A 132 20.99 13.38 -0.66
C TYR A 132 22.37 13.80 -1.09
#